data_09cff8349a780285b2fcf45436d845f9
#
_entry.id   09cff8349a780285b2fcf45436d845f9
#
_cell.length_a   1.000
_cell.length_b   1.000
_cell.length_c   1.000
_cell.angle_alpha   90.00
_cell.angle_beta   90.00
_cell.angle_gamma   90.00
#
_symmetry.space_group_name_H-M   'P 1'
#
loop_
_entity.id
_entity.type
_entity.pdbx_description
1 polymer ?
#
loop_
_entity_poly.entity_id
_entity_poly.type
_entity_poly.pdbx_seq_one_letter_code
_entity_poly.pdbx_strand_id
1 'polypeptide(L)'
;RAAKLREVWKQSSPTVEGDLVHRYLAARGVDQRQYWGLRTSEGIWSPEGTFPAMIGVVSDPTGKPVSLHRTFLDGKGGKAPIERARMLMPGELVDGCCIRLGELGDNGEVLGVAEGIETALAASAIFEIPVWAVLNTSMMTKWIPPEGIREVVIFGDNDANHAGHRAAYALSNILRTHQR
;
A
#
# COMPACT_ATOMS: atom_id res chain seq x y z
N ARG A 1 -17.19 13.81 -1.03
CA ARG A 1 -15.97 12.98 -1.07
C ARG A 1 -16.19 11.65 -0.35
N ALA A 2 -16.56 11.66 0.93
CA ALA A 2 -16.79 10.44 1.72
C ALA A 2 -17.82 9.48 1.10
N ALA A 3 -18.90 9.99 0.50
CA ALA A 3 -19.90 9.17 -0.18
C ALA A 3 -19.29 8.37 -1.34
N LYS A 4 -18.42 8.97 -2.17
CA LYS A 4 -17.76 8.30 -3.29
C LYS A 4 -16.75 7.23 -2.82
N LEU A 5 -16.04 7.45 -1.72
CA LEU A 5 -15.17 6.43 -1.11
C LEU A 5 -15.99 5.23 -0.64
N ARG A 6 -17.12 5.47 0.04
CA ARG A 6 -18.04 4.40 0.48
C ARG A 6 -18.65 3.63 -0.69
N GLU A 7 -18.97 4.30 -1.80
CA GLU A 7 -19.47 3.66 -3.01
C GLU A 7 -18.46 2.67 -3.58
N VAL A 8 -17.21 3.10 -3.81
CA VAL A 8 -16.14 2.24 -4.30
C VAL A 8 -15.87 1.08 -3.33
N TRP A 9 -15.87 1.35 -2.03
CA TRP A 9 -15.75 0.31 -1.02
C TRP A 9 -16.86 -0.75 -1.11
N LYS A 10 -18.11 -0.33 -1.29
CA LYS A 10 -19.26 -1.24 -1.43
C LYS A 10 -19.21 -2.06 -2.73
N GLN A 11 -18.62 -1.53 -3.79
CA GLN A 11 -18.42 -2.20 -5.08
C GLN A 11 -17.23 -3.16 -5.09
N SER A 12 -16.53 -3.31 -3.98
CA SER A 12 -15.37 -4.19 -3.84
C SER A 12 -15.64 -5.27 -2.80
N SER A 13 -14.97 -6.40 -2.94
CA SER A 13 -15.01 -7.55 -2.02
C SER A 13 -13.63 -7.78 -1.40
N PRO A 14 -13.51 -8.37 -0.21
CA PRO A 14 -12.23 -8.82 0.29
C PRO A 14 -11.51 -9.69 -0.74
N THR A 15 -10.20 -9.50 -0.90
CA THR A 15 -9.38 -10.32 -1.79
C THR A 15 -9.34 -11.76 -1.27
N VAL A 16 -9.57 -12.71 -2.17
CA VAL A 16 -9.57 -14.15 -1.89
C VAL A 16 -8.70 -14.89 -2.89
N GLU A 17 -8.28 -16.10 -2.53
CA GLU A 17 -7.51 -16.97 -3.41
C GLU A 17 -8.24 -17.18 -4.75
N GLY A 18 -7.49 -17.05 -5.87
CA GLY A 18 -8.02 -17.22 -7.22
C GLY A 18 -8.70 -15.99 -7.84
N ASP A 19 -8.96 -14.91 -7.08
CA ASP A 19 -9.51 -13.68 -7.65
C ASP A 19 -8.49 -12.88 -8.49
N LEU A 20 -8.91 -11.78 -9.08
CA LEU A 20 -8.05 -10.96 -9.97
C LEU A 20 -6.86 -10.37 -9.22
N VAL A 21 -7.02 -9.94 -7.98
CA VAL A 21 -5.94 -9.36 -7.17
C VAL A 21 -4.95 -10.43 -6.76
N HIS A 22 -5.43 -11.60 -6.33
CA HIS A 22 -4.56 -12.75 -6.05
C HIS A 22 -3.72 -13.12 -7.28
N ARG A 23 -4.33 -13.29 -8.46
CA ARG A 23 -3.60 -13.60 -9.70
C ARG A 23 -2.60 -12.53 -10.09
N TYR A 24 -2.95 -11.27 -9.91
CA TYR A 24 -2.05 -10.13 -10.15
C TYR A 24 -0.83 -10.17 -9.22
N LEU A 25 -1.02 -10.44 -7.94
CA LEU A 25 0.06 -10.51 -6.95
C LEU A 25 0.90 -11.76 -7.14
N ALA A 26 0.30 -12.92 -7.37
CA ALA A 26 1.00 -14.17 -7.66
C ALA A 26 1.89 -14.08 -8.90
N ALA A 27 1.45 -13.41 -9.97
CA ALA A 27 2.27 -13.14 -11.15
C ALA A 27 3.51 -12.28 -10.86
N ARG A 28 3.62 -11.67 -9.68
CA ARG A 28 4.75 -10.90 -9.17
C ARG A 28 5.53 -11.62 -8.06
N GLY A 29 5.27 -12.92 -7.88
CA GLY A 29 5.91 -13.71 -6.83
C GLY A 29 5.38 -13.43 -5.43
N VAL A 30 4.26 -12.71 -5.31
CA VAL A 30 3.59 -12.47 -4.03
C VAL A 30 2.43 -13.44 -3.90
N ASP A 31 2.71 -14.58 -3.29
CA ASP A 31 1.71 -15.60 -2.97
C ASP A 31 1.47 -15.60 -1.45
N GLN A 32 0.39 -14.97 -1.02
CA GLN A 32 0.01 -14.88 0.38
C GLN A 32 -1.40 -15.44 0.58
N ARG A 33 -1.60 -16.11 1.71
CA ARG A 33 -2.93 -16.65 2.09
C ARG A 33 -3.89 -15.58 2.61
N GLN A 34 -3.37 -14.42 3.03
CA GLN A 34 -4.17 -13.31 3.57
C GLN A 34 -3.70 -11.99 2.98
N TYR A 35 -4.65 -11.24 2.45
CA TYR A 35 -4.40 -9.94 1.81
C TYR A 35 -5.04 -8.83 2.64
N TRP A 36 -4.50 -8.63 3.85
CA TRP A 36 -4.98 -7.61 4.78
C TRP A 36 -5.05 -6.23 4.14
N GLY A 37 -6.18 -5.55 4.33
CA GLY A 37 -6.36 -4.19 3.82
C GLY A 37 -6.56 -4.08 2.31
N LEU A 38 -6.56 -5.20 1.57
CA LEU A 38 -6.78 -5.22 0.13
C LEU A 38 -8.15 -5.79 -0.23
N ARG A 39 -8.73 -5.22 -1.28
CA ARG A 39 -10.01 -5.67 -1.84
C ARG A 39 -9.92 -5.76 -3.35
N THR A 40 -10.76 -6.61 -3.92
CA THR A 40 -10.95 -6.81 -5.36
C THR A 40 -12.23 -6.12 -5.81
N SER A 41 -12.17 -5.40 -6.92
CA SER A 41 -13.34 -4.91 -7.64
C SER A 41 -13.28 -5.34 -9.10
N GLU A 42 -14.41 -5.80 -9.64
CA GLU A 42 -14.53 -6.22 -11.04
C GLU A 42 -14.59 -5.04 -12.01
N GLY A 43 -14.99 -3.85 -11.52
CA GLY A 43 -15.07 -2.67 -12.38
C GLY A 43 -15.13 -1.36 -11.59
N ILE A 44 -14.06 -0.57 -11.68
CA ILE A 44 -13.99 0.77 -11.13
C ILE A 44 -13.70 1.77 -12.23
N TRP A 45 -14.38 2.90 -12.18
CA TRP A 45 -14.20 3.98 -13.14
C TRP A 45 -12.79 4.62 -13.03
N SER A 46 -12.19 4.86 -14.19
CA SER A 46 -11.02 5.70 -14.41
C SER A 46 -11.32 6.72 -15.53
N PRO A 47 -10.48 7.74 -15.74
CA PRO A 47 -10.63 8.65 -16.90
C PRO A 47 -10.58 7.96 -18.26
N GLU A 48 -9.95 6.78 -18.35
CA GLU A 48 -9.75 6.01 -19.58
C GLU A 48 -10.73 4.83 -19.73
N GLY A 49 -11.68 4.67 -18.80
CA GLY A 49 -12.68 3.60 -18.85
C GLY A 49 -12.92 2.93 -17.51
N THR A 50 -13.62 1.80 -17.54
CA THR A 50 -13.90 0.99 -16.36
C THR A 50 -13.03 -0.26 -16.40
N PHE A 51 -12.27 -0.51 -15.34
CA PHE A 51 -11.34 -1.63 -15.23
C PHE A 51 -11.50 -2.35 -13.90
N PRO A 52 -11.19 -3.66 -13.85
CA PRO A 52 -10.97 -4.33 -12.58
C PRO A 52 -9.87 -3.64 -11.78
N ALA A 53 -9.93 -3.70 -10.47
CA ALA A 53 -8.93 -3.03 -9.65
C ALA A 53 -8.66 -3.72 -8.32
N MET A 54 -7.40 -3.65 -7.89
CA MET A 54 -7.00 -3.83 -6.51
C MET A 54 -7.23 -2.53 -5.74
N ILE A 55 -7.94 -2.60 -4.64
CA ILE A 55 -8.27 -1.47 -3.77
C ILE A 55 -7.53 -1.62 -2.45
N GLY A 56 -6.73 -0.62 -2.09
CA GLY A 56 -6.07 -0.52 -0.79
C GLY A 56 -6.66 0.61 0.04
N VAL A 57 -6.92 0.37 1.32
CA VAL A 57 -7.40 1.39 2.25
C VAL A 57 -6.23 2.25 2.72
N VAL A 58 -6.27 3.54 2.39
CA VAL A 58 -5.31 4.50 2.92
C VAL A 58 -5.83 5.04 4.25
N SER A 59 -5.08 4.82 5.30
CA SER A 59 -5.38 5.26 6.65
C SER A 59 -4.41 6.35 7.11
N ASP A 60 -4.88 7.25 7.97
CA ASP A 60 -4.04 8.20 8.68
C ASP A 60 -3.21 7.51 9.79
N PRO A 61 -2.31 8.22 10.50
CA PRO A 61 -1.51 7.62 11.57
C PRO A 61 -2.34 6.98 12.69
N THR A 62 -3.57 7.44 12.93
CA THR A 62 -4.46 6.86 13.94
C THR A 62 -5.15 5.57 13.48
N GLY A 63 -5.03 5.23 12.19
CA GLY A 63 -5.71 4.09 11.57
C GLY A 63 -7.08 4.40 10.97
N LYS A 64 -7.51 5.66 11.00
CA LYS A 64 -8.77 6.08 10.40
C LYS A 64 -8.65 6.07 8.87
N PRO A 65 -9.57 5.40 8.13
CA PRO A 65 -9.61 5.45 6.68
C PRO A 65 -9.85 6.87 6.16
N VAL A 66 -8.97 7.37 5.28
CA VAL A 66 -9.03 8.72 4.71
C VAL A 66 -9.10 8.75 3.19
N SER A 67 -8.65 7.69 2.52
CA SER A 67 -8.71 7.55 1.07
C SER A 67 -8.69 6.09 0.64
N LEU A 68 -8.80 5.84 -0.67
CA LEU A 68 -8.58 4.54 -1.31
C LEU A 68 -7.52 4.68 -2.40
N HIS A 69 -6.59 3.75 -2.43
CA HIS A 69 -5.67 3.56 -3.54
C HIS A 69 -6.26 2.51 -4.49
N ARG A 70 -6.16 2.75 -5.79
CA ARG A 70 -6.64 1.86 -6.84
C ARG A 70 -5.46 1.49 -7.73
N THR A 71 -5.24 0.20 -7.93
CA THR A 71 -4.38 -0.34 -9.00
C THR A 71 -5.28 -1.01 -10.02
N PHE A 72 -5.43 -0.41 -11.19
CA PHE A 72 -6.25 -0.95 -12.27
C PHE A 72 -5.56 -2.13 -12.93
N LEU A 73 -6.32 -3.19 -13.20
CA LEU A 73 -5.83 -4.48 -13.69
C LEU A 73 -6.39 -4.78 -15.09
N ASP A 74 -5.65 -5.60 -15.86
CA ASP A 74 -6.03 -6.02 -17.21
C ASP A 74 -6.93 -7.27 -17.26
N GLY A 75 -7.24 -7.84 -16.09
CA GLY A 75 -7.96 -9.11 -16.00
C GLY A 75 -7.14 -10.37 -16.30
N LYS A 76 -5.89 -10.24 -16.74
CA LYS A 76 -4.98 -11.35 -17.11
C LYS A 76 -3.79 -11.51 -16.15
N GLY A 77 -3.76 -10.77 -15.04
CA GLY A 77 -2.67 -10.78 -14.06
C GLY A 77 -1.67 -9.63 -14.22
N GLY A 78 -1.94 -8.69 -15.13
CA GLY A 78 -1.17 -7.46 -15.33
C GLY A 78 -1.91 -6.21 -14.86
N LYS A 79 -1.23 -5.06 -14.94
CA LYS A 79 -1.88 -3.75 -14.81
C LYS A 79 -2.63 -3.41 -16.09
N ALA A 80 -3.74 -2.68 -15.95
CA ALA A 80 -4.46 -2.14 -17.10
C ALA A 80 -3.53 -1.31 -18.00
N PRO A 81 -3.63 -1.44 -19.34
CA PRO A 81 -2.79 -0.70 -20.28
C PRO A 81 -3.28 0.74 -20.45
N ILE A 82 -3.28 1.49 -19.38
CA ILE A 82 -3.70 2.89 -19.28
C ILE A 82 -2.55 3.74 -18.73
N GLU A 83 -2.56 5.04 -19.01
CA GLU A 83 -1.48 5.95 -18.61
C GLU A 83 -1.26 5.92 -17.08
N ARG A 84 -2.35 5.94 -16.32
CA ARG A 84 -2.30 5.94 -14.85
C ARG A 84 -2.97 4.69 -14.27
N ALA A 85 -2.26 3.56 -14.35
CA ALA A 85 -2.74 2.32 -13.76
C ALA A 85 -2.82 2.34 -12.22
N ARG A 86 -2.20 3.33 -11.56
CA ARG A 86 -2.29 3.54 -10.11
C ARG A 86 -2.84 4.94 -9.81
N MET A 87 -3.87 5.02 -8.99
CA MET A 87 -4.51 6.29 -8.64
C MET A 87 -5.01 6.30 -7.19
N LEU A 88 -4.76 7.41 -6.51
CA LEU A 88 -5.44 7.72 -5.25
C LEU A 88 -6.80 8.34 -5.52
N MET A 89 -7.77 8.02 -4.69
CA MET A 89 -9.03 8.76 -4.66
C MET A 89 -8.87 10.07 -3.87
N PRO A 90 -9.64 11.10 -4.21
CA PRO A 90 -9.66 12.33 -3.42
C PRO A 90 -10.03 12.04 -1.97
N GLY A 91 -9.16 12.39 -1.03
CA GLY A 91 -9.31 12.18 0.40
C GLY A 91 -8.63 13.28 1.21
N GLU A 92 -8.68 13.18 2.52
CA GLU A 92 -8.00 14.06 3.46
C GLU A 92 -6.66 13.45 3.87
N LEU A 93 -5.69 13.43 2.93
CA LEU A 93 -4.37 12.91 3.20
C LEU A 93 -3.59 13.87 4.11
N VAL A 94 -3.07 13.32 5.19
CA VAL A 94 -2.14 13.98 6.11
C VAL A 94 -0.79 13.28 6.07
N ASP A 95 0.24 13.89 6.63
CA ASP A 95 1.54 13.24 6.79
C ASP A 95 1.38 11.95 7.62
N GLY A 96 2.12 10.90 7.28
CA GLY A 96 2.01 9.60 7.92
C GLY A 96 0.95 8.65 7.37
N CYS A 97 0.14 9.04 6.37
CA CYS A 97 -0.81 8.14 5.72
C CYS A 97 -0.11 6.96 5.05
N CYS A 98 -0.72 5.77 5.17
CA CYS A 98 -0.24 4.54 4.54
C CYS A 98 -1.36 3.52 4.32
N ILE A 99 -1.08 2.46 3.57
CA ILE A 99 -1.90 1.25 3.53
C ILE A 99 -1.31 0.26 4.52
N ARG A 100 -2.09 -0.11 5.54
CA ARG A 100 -1.70 -1.09 6.55
C ARG A 100 -1.91 -2.50 6.00
N LEU A 101 -0.83 -3.16 5.63
CA LEU A 101 -0.82 -4.53 5.11
C LEU A 101 -0.32 -5.47 6.21
N GLY A 102 -1.22 -6.20 6.83
CA GLY A 102 -0.96 -7.01 8.01
C GLY A 102 -1.18 -6.28 9.34
N GLU A 103 -1.43 -7.06 10.37
CA GLU A 103 -1.57 -6.59 11.74
C GLU A 103 -0.20 -6.50 12.42
N LEU A 104 -0.06 -5.57 13.33
CA LEU A 104 1.07 -5.57 14.25
C LEU A 104 0.89 -6.76 15.20
N GLY A 105 1.92 -7.61 15.31
CA GLY A 105 1.89 -8.73 16.25
C GLY A 105 1.77 -8.25 17.70
N ASP A 106 1.49 -9.18 18.61
CA ASP A 106 1.28 -8.88 20.06
C ASP A 106 2.44 -8.12 20.70
N ASN A 107 3.65 -8.29 20.19
CA ASN A 107 4.84 -7.55 20.65
C ASN A 107 5.11 -6.29 19.83
N GLY A 108 4.39 -6.03 18.73
CA GLY A 108 4.30 -4.79 17.93
C GLY A 108 5.56 -3.92 17.76
N GLU A 109 6.75 -4.49 17.96
CA GLU A 109 7.97 -3.70 18.10
C GLU A 109 8.66 -3.40 16.78
N VAL A 110 8.49 -4.27 15.77
CA VAL A 110 9.13 -4.16 14.46
C VAL A 110 8.09 -3.94 13.37
N LEU A 111 8.30 -2.92 12.55
CA LEU A 111 7.42 -2.61 11.42
C LEU A 111 8.24 -2.25 10.19
N GLY A 112 7.97 -2.93 9.09
CA GLY A 112 8.52 -2.59 7.79
C GLY A 112 7.72 -1.49 7.10
N VAL A 113 8.37 -0.70 6.26
CA VAL A 113 7.75 0.27 5.38
C VAL A 113 8.34 0.20 3.98
N ALA A 114 7.47 0.19 2.96
CA ALA A 114 7.85 0.17 1.55
C ALA A 114 7.04 1.19 0.74
N GLU A 115 7.50 1.56 -0.45
CA GLU A 115 6.78 2.49 -1.31
C GLU A 115 5.50 1.86 -1.86
N GLY A 116 5.61 0.69 -2.48
CA GLY A 116 4.52 0.01 -3.18
C GLY A 116 3.88 -1.13 -2.38
N ILE A 117 2.62 -1.43 -2.70
CA ILE A 117 1.89 -2.56 -2.12
C ILE A 117 2.60 -3.88 -2.43
N GLU A 118 3.05 -4.06 -3.65
CA GLU A 118 3.70 -5.28 -4.13
C GLU A 118 5.04 -5.50 -3.38
N THR A 119 5.85 -4.43 -3.26
CA THR A 119 7.11 -4.45 -2.50
C THR A 119 6.87 -4.76 -1.03
N ALA A 120 5.85 -4.12 -0.43
CA ALA A 120 5.50 -4.34 0.97
C ALA A 120 5.10 -5.79 1.26
N LEU A 121 4.24 -6.37 0.42
CA LEU A 121 3.80 -7.75 0.58
C LEU A 121 4.93 -8.75 0.35
N ALA A 122 5.78 -8.54 -0.67
CA ALA A 122 6.94 -9.39 -0.92
C ALA A 122 7.94 -9.33 0.25
N ALA A 123 8.22 -8.13 0.76
CA ALA A 123 9.10 -7.95 1.91
C ALA A 123 8.53 -8.62 3.16
N SER A 124 7.22 -8.47 3.40
CA SER A 124 6.55 -9.13 4.53
C SER A 124 6.67 -10.65 4.47
N ALA A 125 6.53 -11.24 3.28
CA ALA A 125 6.68 -12.69 3.10
C ALA A 125 8.12 -13.18 3.31
N ILE A 126 9.12 -12.40 2.89
CA ILE A 126 10.54 -12.79 2.97
C ILE A 126 11.09 -12.61 4.39
N PHE A 127 10.73 -11.50 5.05
CA PHE A 127 11.30 -11.12 6.34
C PHE A 127 10.42 -11.49 7.53
N GLU A 128 9.22 -12.03 7.28
CA GLU A 128 8.27 -12.46 8.31
C GLU A 128 7.88 -11.36 9.32
N ILE A 129 7.86 -10.11 8.84
CA ILE A 129 7.43 -8.93 9.61
C ILE A 129 6.26 -8.24 8.91
N PRO A 130 5.39 -7.52 9.63
CA PRO A 130 4.41 -6.65 8.98
C PRO A 130 5.12 -5.54 8.20
N VAL A 131 4.73 -5.30 6.95
CA VAL A 131 5.27 -4.20 6.12
C VAL A 131 4.11 -3.41 5.53
N TRP A 132 4.10 -2.10 5.78
CA TRP A 132 3.05 -1.21 5.29
C TRP A 132 3.51 -0.43 4.05
N ALA A 133 2.56 -0.08 3.17
CA ALA A 133 2.85 0.64 1.93
C ALA A 133 2.53 2.14 2.06
N VAL A 134 3.51 3.01 1.77
CA VAL A 134 3.37 4.48 1.87
C VAL A 134 3.08 5.15 0.53
N LEU A 135 2.86 4.37 -0.53
CA LEU A 135 2.32 4.75 -1.84
C LEU A 135 3.24 5.51 -2.78
N ASN A 136 4.17 6.31 -2.29
CA ASN A 136 5.17 7.03 -3.09
C ASN A 136 6.31 7.59 -2.23
N THR A 137 7.39 8.00 -2.88
CA THR A 137 8.59 8.57 -2.23
C THR A 137 8.31 9.81 -1.38
N SER A 138 7.38 10.68 -1.81
CA SER A 138 7.02 11.88 -1.05
C SER A 138 6.28 11.53 0.25
N MET A 139 5.42 10.53 0.23
CA MET A 139 4.74 10.07 1.44
C MET A 139 5.69 9.28 2.35
N MET A 140 6.67 8.57 1.78
CA MET A 140 7.70 7.87 2.56
C MET A 140 8.47 8.84 3.46
N THR A 141 8.91 9.98 2.94
CA THR A 141 9.67 10.97 3.73
C THR A 141 8.85 11.67 4.82
N LYS A 142 7.55 11.50 4.83
CA LYS A 142 6.62 12.08 5.79
C LYS A 142 5.93 11.03 6.68
N TRP A 143 6.29 9.77 6.49
CA TRP A 143 5.68 8.70 7.24
C TRP A 143 6.13 8.71 8.70
N ILE A 144 5.16 8.46 9.59
CA ILE A 144 5.35 8.44 11.03
C ILE A 144 4.95 7.05 11.52
N PRO A 145 5.84 6.30 12.20
CA PRO A 145 5.50 5.01 12.77
C PRO A 145 4.43 5.16 13.86
N PRO A 146 3.55 4.17 14.03
CA PRO A 146 2.63 4.12 15.16
C PRO A 146 3.39 4.12 16.50
N GLU A 147 2.69 4.54 17.55
CA GLU A 147 3.22 4.43 18.92
C GLU A 147 3.53 2.96 19.27
N GLY A 148 4.62 2.74 20.00
CA GLY A 148 5.09 1.41 20.40
C GLY A 148 6.06 0.73 19.43
N ILE A 149 6.21 1.21 18.19
CA ILE A 149 7.21 0.69 17.26
C ILE A 149 8.60 1.13 17.70
N ARG A 150 9.48 0.16 17.92
CA ARG A 150 10.88 0.38 18.34
C ARG A 150 11.86 0.27 17.19
N GLU A 151 11.56 -0.57 16.21
CA GLU A 151 12.39 -0.80 15.04
C GLU A 151 11.59 -0.60 13.77
N VAL A 152 12.14 0.21 12.85
CA VAL A 152 11.58 0.41 11.51
C VAL A 152 12.55 -0.13 10.47
N VAL A 153 12.07 -1.08 9.66
CA VAL A 153 12.80 -1.60 8.51
C VAL A 153 12.29 -0.93 7.23
N ILE A 154 13.18 -0.23 6.52
CA ILE A 154 12.80 0.55 5.33
C ILE A 154 13.20 -0.20 4.07
N PHE A 155 12.23 -0.55 3.23
CA PHE A 155 12.42 -1.21 1.94
C PHE A 155 12.35 -0.17 0.83
N GLY A 156 13.52 0.27 0.35
CA GLY A 156 13.64 1.24 -0.74
C GLY A 156 13.63 0.55 -2.10
N ASP A 157 12.86 1.07 -3.06
CA ASP A 157 12.86 0.56 -4.43
C ASP A 157 14.21 0.88 -5.11
N ASN A 158 14.75 -0.10 -5.87
CA ASN A 158 16.02 0.04 -6.58
C ASN A 158 15.79 0.61 -8.00
N ASP A 159 15.31 1.84 -8.05
CA ASP A 159 15.06 2.56 -9.30
C ASP A 159 16.36 3.04 -9.96
N ALA A 160 16.39 3.11 -11.29
CA ALA A 160 17.52 3.64 -12.05
C ALA A 160 17.91 5.10 -11.68
N ASN A 161 16.93 5.89 -11.22
CA ASN A 161 17.15 7.27 -10.78
C ASN A 161 17.41 7.41 -9.27
N HIS A 162 17.46 6.27 -8.54
CA HIS A 162 17.66 6.20 -7.08
C HIS A 162 16.63 6.97 -6.23
N ALA A 163 15.43 7.21 -6.74
CA ALA A 163 14.40 7.95 -6.01
C ALA A 163 13.96 7.20 -4.74
N GLY A 164 13.75 5.89 -4.83
CA GLY A 164 13.43 5.03 -3.70
C GLY A 164 14.53 5.03 -2.63
N HIS A 165 15.79 4.90 -3.03
CA HIS A 165 16.93 4.98 -2.09
C HIS A 165 17.00 6.34 -1.38
N ARG A 166 16.86 7.46 -2.11
CA ARG A 166 16.87 8.78 -1.48
C ARG A 166 15.74 8.95 -0.47
N ALA A 167 14.54 8.47 -0.78
CA ALA A 167 13.41 8.53 0.14
C ALA A 167 13.64 7.67 1.40
N ALA A 168 14.18 6.47 1.23
CA ALA A 168 14.52 5.58 2.34
C ALA A 168 15.58 6.18 3.29
N TYR A 169 16.66 6.75 2.74
CA TYR A 169 17.68 7.44 3.55
C TYR A 169 17.13 8.69 4.23
N ALA A 170 16.29 9.48 3.55
CA ALA A 170 15.65 10.65 4.15
C ALA A 170 14.76 10.25 5.34
N LEU A 171 13.91 9.23 5.18
CA LEU A 171 13.09 8.70 6.27
C LEU A 171 13.96 8.19 7.43
N SER A 172 14.99 7.39 7.15
CA SER A 172 15.92 6.89 8.17
C SER A 172 16.54 8.02 9.00
N ASN A 173 16.96 9.10 8.33
CA ASN A 173 17.51 10.27 9.01
C ASN A 173 16.48 10.97 9.90
N ILE A 174 15.25 11.15 9.42
CA ILE A 174 14.15 11.75 10.17
C ILE A 174 13.85 10.92 11.42
N LEU A 175 13.69 9.61 11.30
CA LEU A 175 13.36 8.74 12.41
C LEU A 175 14.46 8.74 13.50
N ARG A 176 15.73 8.74 13.12
CA ARG A 176 16.87 8.82 14.05
C ARG A 176 16.94 10.16 14.79
N THR A 177 16.52 11.25 14.18
CA THR A 177 16.54 12.57 14.83
C THR A 177 15.40 12.77 15.82
N HIS A 178 14.27 12.05 15.63
CA HIS A 178 13.13 12.11 16.55
C HIS A 178 13.23 11.15 17.74
N GLN A 179 14.20 10.24 17.73
CA GLN A 179 14.49 9.32 18.86
C GLN A 179 15.47 9.89 19.89
N ARG A 180 15.90 11.14 19.73
CA ARG A 180 16.74 11.88 20.68
C ARG A 180 15.88 12.87 21.46
#